data_19c4d7f50cfecd65c01ff904a82d3275
#
_entry.id   19c4d7f50cfecd65c01ff904a82d3275
#
_cell.length_a   1.000
_cell.length_b   1.000
_cell.length_c   1.000
_cell.angle_alpha   90.00
_cell.angle_beta   90.00
_cell.angle_gamma   90.00
#
_symmetry.space_group_name_H-M   'P 1'
#
loop_
_entity.id
_entity.type
_entity.pdbx_description
1 polymer ?
#
loop_
_entity_poly.entity_id
_entity_poly.type
_entity_poly.pdbx_seq_one_letter_code
_entity_poly.pdbx_strand_id
1 'polypeptide(L)'
;MTSPRLHSAILLILVGTGVWAQEKPARYADRWVYVSRNLSKPEHVEEVRAIVATAGKHGLNGMLWSGGLEGIGRWDAKRLARLEAVKDACRQNQIEIIPILWSVGYGSGLGHDRNLAAGLPCTDVPFLVEGKEARIVADPELELKNGGFEEYKGHAMAGYRFHDGPGEVSFVDTDIFHGGKSSLRFENFAGTPHGHGRVMQEIAVKPQRQYRFSCWAKTEDLGPASAFRIQVYGPKAAIAPITVRMPATSDWQQISLTFSSSEFAKVKIYAGLWGGKTGKLWFDDFKVEEMALVNVLRRPGTPLTVTSDDGQTVYEEGKDYQPIADEHFNFRKPRLDCPAIKVTADSRIQDGQRLRVSYYYAMAINHGQVSVCMSEPELYEYWRKSAAGVKKHLNPEKWFLSMDEIRAGGSCAACKARNLTMGEILGDCITKQTEIIREARPGAKVYIWSDMLDPNHNAHGDYYLVDGDFAGSWEHIPKDLVIACWYFKKREESMRFFSGLGFETLAGAYYDADDLENVKGWIKTVDQTPKCRGIMYTSWQRKYKLLPAFGDLIR
;
A
#
# COMPACT_ATOMS: atom_id res chain seq x y z
N MET A 1 -63.16 -3.82 -83.74
CA MET A 1 -62.53 -2.74 -82.94
C MET A 1 -62.31 -3.26 -81.55
N THR A 2 -61.11 -3.67 -81.31
CA THR A 2 -60.71 -4.50 -80.16
C THR A 2 -60.14 -3.64 -79.06
N SER A 3 -60.73 -3.74 -77.89
CA SER A 3 -60.21 -3.13 -76.62
C SER A 3 -59.22 -4.08 -75.89
N PRO A 4 -58.09 -3.62 -75.38
CA PRO A 4 -57.15 -4.48 -74.66
C PRO A 4 -57.48 -4.50 -73.18
N ARG A 5 -57.43 -5.70 -72.59
CA ARG A 5 -57.57 -5.96 -71.16
C ARG A 5 -56.28 -5.65 -70.42
N LEU A 6 -56.35 -4.77 -69.40
CA LEU A 6 -55.31 -4.58 -68.46
C LEU A 6 -55.31 -5.73 -67.42
N HIS A 7 -54.14 -6.38 -67.26
CA HIS A 7 -53.92 -7.31 -66.16
C HIS A 7 -53.22 -6.55 -65.01
N SER A 8 -53.88 -6.39 -63.88
CA SER A 8 -53.31 -5.87 -62.62
C SER A 8 -52.59 -6.99 -61.90
N ALA A 9 -51.28 -6.89 -61.81
CA ALA A 9 -50.47 -7.74 -60.91
C ALA A 9 -50.49 -7.16 -59.47
N ILE A 10 -51.04 -7.89 -58.52
CA ILE A 10 -50.99 -7.55 -57.07
C ILE A 10 -49.65 -8.03 -56.53
N LEU A 11 -48.79 -7.08 -56.14
CA LEU A 11 -47.51 -7.34 -55.48
C LEU A 11 -47.78 -7.46 -53.95
N LEU A 12 -47.77 -8.67 -53.40
CA LEU A 12 -47.84 -8.90 -51.97
C LEU A 12 -46.49 -8.52 -51.35
N ILE A 13 -46.42 -7.37 -50.66
CA ILE A 13 -45.27 -7.00 -49.81
C ILE A 13 -45.48 -7.72 -48.44
N LEU A 14 -44.70 -8.79 -48.21
CA LEU A 14 -44.52 -9.39 -46.90
C LEU A 14 -43.70 -8.45 -46.03
N VAL A 15 -44.36 -7.65 -45.18
CA VAL A 15 -43.70 -6.90 -44.11
C VAL A 15 -43.39 -7.89 -42.99
N GLY A 16 -42.18 -8.39 -42.98
CA GLY A 16 -41.64 -9.14 -41.86
C GLY A 16 -41.53 -8.25 -40.62
N THR A 17 -42.46 -8.35 -39.68
CA THR A 17 -42.29 -7.75 -38.35
C THR A 17 -41.22 -8.51 -37.62
N GLY A 18 -39.95 -8.08 -37.78
CA GLY A 18 -38.88 -8.47 -36.86
C GLY A 18 -39.23 -7.99 -35.47
N VAL A 19 -39.64 -8.91 -34.60
CA VAL A 19 -39.75 -8.66 -33.16
C VAL A 19 -38.33 -8.45 -32.69
N TRP A 20 -37.89 -7.20 -32.65
CA TRP A 20 -36.69 -6.83 -31.86
C TRP A 20 -37.04 -7.12 -30.42
N ALA A 21 -36.48 -8.20 -29.86
CA ALA A 21 -36.49 -8.41 -28.43
C ALA A 21 -35.84 -7.17 -27.79
N GLN A 22 -36.62 -6.33 -27.14
CA GLN A 22 -36.10 -5.25 -26.32
C GLN A 22 -35.23 -5.91 -25.24
N GLU A 23 -33.91 -5.78 -25.38
CA GLU A 23 -32.99 -6.17 -24.30
C GLU A 23 -33.45 -5.46 -23.02
N LYS A 24 -33.73 -6.22 -21.97
CA LYS A 24 -34.01 -5.62 -20.67
C LYS A 24 -32.87 -4.66 -20.31
N PRO A 25 -33.18 -3.45 -19.85
CA PRO A 25 -32.12 -2.51 -19.46
C PRO A 25 -31.23 -3.19 -18.40
N ALA A 26 -29.93 -3.07 -18.57
CA ALA A 26 -28.98 -3.67 -17.67
C ALA A 26 -29.23 -3.18 -16.23
N ARG A 27 -29.18 -4.07 -15.26
CA ARG A 27 -29.49 -3.81 -13.84
C ARG A 27 -28.63 -2.67 -13.26
N TYR A 28 -27.38 -2.57 -13.66
CA TYR A 28 -26.42 -1.56 -13.19
C TYR A 28 -25.73 -0.86 -14.35
N ALA A 29 -25.43 0.43 -14.21
CA ALA A 29 -24.72 1.21 -15.22
C ALA A 29 -23.24 0.78 -15.34
N ASP A 30 -22.59 0.50 -14.21
CA ASP A 30 -21.19 0.10 -14.14
C ASP A 30 -21.08 -1.34 -13.63
N ARG A 31 -20.61 -2.25 -14.49
CA ARG A 31 -20.41 -3.68 -14.21
C ARG A 31 -18.99 -4.01 -14.64
N TRP A 32 -18.06 -3.95 -13.69
CA TRP A 32 -16.63 -3.93 -14.03
C TRP A 32 -15.88 -5.17 -13.54
N VAL A 33 -14.71 -5.37 -14.14
CA VAL A 33 -13.69 -6.29 -13.65
C VAL A 33 -12.39 -5.54 -13.38
N TYR A 34 -11.77 -5.77 -12.22
CA TYR A 34 -10.42 -5.27 -11.92
C TYR A 34 -9.36 -6.17 -12.54
N VAL A 35 -8.42 -5.59 -13.30
CA VAL A 35 -7.34 -6.30 -13.96
C VAL A 35 -5.99 -5.66 -13.65
N SER A 36 -5.05 -6.45 -13.14
CA SER A 36 -3.68 -6.01 -12.84
C SER A 36 -2.67 -6.70 -13.76
N ARG A 37 -2.27 -6.01 -14.84
CA ARG A 37 -1.26 -6.46 -15.83
C ARG A 37 -0.59 -5.27 -16.46
N ASN A 38 0.75 -5.22 -16.40
CA ASN A 38 1.54 -4.07 -16.84
C ASN A 38 2.04 -4.13 -18.29
N LEU A 39 1.66 -5.14 -19.05
CA LEU A 39 2.04 -5.38 -20.44
C LEU A 39 3.56 -5.44 -20.71
N SER A 40 4.38 -5.71 -19.70
CA SER A 40 5.83 -5.86 -19.87
C SER A 40 6.21 -7.10 -20.70
N LYS A 41 5.31 -8.11 -20.75
CA LYS A 41 5.48 -9.37 -21.46
C LYS A 41 4.32 -9.64 -22.41
N PRO A 42 4.54 -10.39 -23.51
CA PRO A 42 3.46 -10.77 -24.45
C PRO A 42 2.31 -11.55 -23.78
N GLU A 43 2.64 -12.45 -22.84
CA GLU A 43 1.66 -13.30 -22.13
C GLU A 43 0.62 -12.46 -21.38
N HIS A 44 0.99 -11.26 -20.92
CA HIS A 44 0.05 -10.34 -20.26
C HIS A 44 -1.08 -9.88 -21.20
N VAL A 45 -0.83 -9.80 -22.51
CA VAL A 45 -1.86 -9.44 -23.49
C VAL A 45 -2.88 -10.55 -23.62
N GLU A 46 -2.43 -11.80 -23.73
CA GLU A 46 -3.32 -12.96 -23.87
C GLU A 46 -4.17 -13.17 -22.60
N GLU A 47 -3.57 -12.98 -21.42
CA GLU A 47 -4.31 -13.01 -20.17
C GLU A 47 -5.41 -11.93 -20.12
N VAL A 48 -5.09 -10.68 -20.49
CA VAL A 48 -6.08 -9.58 -20.50
C VAL A 48 -7.16 -9.85 -21.54
N ARG A 49 -6.82 -10.33 -22.74
CA ARG A 49 -7.77 -10.71 -23.79
C ARG A 49 -8.78 -11.77 -23.30
N ALA A 50 -8.28 -12.82 -22.64
CA ALA A 50 -9.14 -13.87 -22.08
C ALA A 50 -10.11 -13.34 -21.02
N ILE A 51 -9.62 -12.47 -20.12
CA ILE A 51 -10.45 -11.85 -19.07
C ILE A 51 -11.51 -10.94 -19.71
N VAL A 52 -11.12 -10.09 -20.66
CA VAL A 52 -12.02 -9.14 -21.33
C VAL A 52 -13.09 -9.87 -22.15
N ALA A 53 -12.71 -10.93 -22.88
CA ALA A 53 -13.67 -11.75 -23.63
C ALA A 53 -14.69 -12.44 -22.69
N THR A 54 -14.22 -12.98 -21.59
CA THR A 54 -15.08 -13.56 -20.56
C THR A 54 -16.00 -12.51 -19.95
N ALA A 55 -15.47 -11.35 -19.56
CA ALA A 55 -16.23 -10.26 -18.96
C ALA A 55 -17.37 -9.78 -19.91
N GLY A 56 -17.06 -9.48 -21.18
CA GLY A 56 -18.06 -9.04 -22.16
C GLY A 56 -19.14 -10.09 -22.42
N LYS A 57 -18.75 -11.37 -22.59
CA LYS A 57 -19.69 -12.49 -22.76
C LYS A 57 -20.70 -12.59 -21.61
N HIS A 58 -20.27 -12.29 -20.39
CA HIS A 58 -21.09 -12.38 -19.18
C HIS A 58 -21.64 -11.03 -18.70
N GLY A 59 -21.74 -10.04 -19.60
CA GLY A 59 -22.49 -8.79 -19.39
C GLY A 59 -21.78 -7.71 -18.60
N LEU A 60 -20.47 -7.83 -18.32
CA LEU A 60 -19.67 -6.72 -17.81
C LEU A 60 -19.42 -5.72 -18.93
N ASN A 61 -19.18 -4.45 -18.58
CA ASN A 61 -19.01 -3.36 -19.54
C ASN A 61 -17.76 -2.48 -19.28
N GLY A 62 -16.94 -2.82 -18.29
CA GLY A 62 -15.75 -2.06 -17.99
C GLY A 62 -14.62 -2.89 -17.36
N MET A 63 -13.39 -2.46 -17.65
CA MET A 63 -12.17 -2.99 -17.07
C MET A 63 -11.49 -1.87 -16.29
N LEU A 64 -11.50 -1.96 -14.95
CA LEU A 64 -10.63 -1.14 -14.10
C LEU A 64 -9.22 -1.70 -14.20
N TRP A 65 -8.32 -0.96 -14.84
CA TRP A 65 -7.02 -1.49 -15.22
C TRP A 65 -5.85 -0.87 -14.43
N SER A 66 -5.22 -1.70 -13.59
CA SER A 66 -3.96 -1.41 -12.89
C SER A 66 -2.79 -1.97 -13.70
N GLY A 67 -2.30 -1.17 -14.64
CA GLY A 67 -1.29 -1.58 -15.63
C GLY A 67 0.03 -0.80 -15.57
N GLY A 68 0.25 0.04 -14.56
CA GLY A 68 1.37 0.99 -14.53
C GLY A 68 1.17 2.09 -15.59
N LEU A 69 -0.09 2.48 -15.82
CA LEU A 69 -0.50 3.44 -16.84
C LEU A 69 -0.03 4.87 -16.54
N GLU A 70 0.35 5.17 -15.32
CA GLU A 70 0.98 6.46 -14.95
C GLU A 70 2.23 6.75 -15.79
N GLY A 71 2.97 5.74 -16.16
CA GLY A 71 4.17 5.84 -16.99
C GLY A 71 3.95 5.68 -18.48
N ILE A 72 2.71 5.62 -18.97
CA ILE A 72 2.36 5.27 -20.36
C ILE A 72 3.05 6.16 -21.41
N GLY A 73 3.25 7.44 -21.09
CA GLY A 73 3.95 8.39 -21.96
C GLY A 73 5.44 8.05 -22.19
N ARG A 74 6.01 7.12 -21.42
CA ARG A 74 7.40 6.65 -21.50
C ARG A 74 7.52 5.20 -21.96
N TRP A 75 6.40 4.56 -22.37
CA TRP A 75 6.44 3.18 -22.83
C TRP A 75 7.13 3.08 -24.19
N ASP A 76 7.90 2.03 -24.39
CA ASP A 76 8.52 1.72 -25.66
C ASP A 76 7.48 1.27 -26.72
N ALA A 77 7.90 1.24 -27.98
CA ALA A 77 7.03 0.88 -29.10
C ALA A 77 6.44 -0.54 -28.96
N LYS A 78 7.19 -1.49 -28.38
CA LYS A 78 6.72 -2.88 -28.18
C LYS A 78 5.59 -2.92 -27.14
N ARG A 79 5.72 -2.16 -26.06
CA ARG A 79 4.70 -2.09 -25.02
C ARG A 79 3.47 -1.32 -25.50
N LEU A 80 3.64 -0.27 -26.29
CA LEU A 80 2.53 0.44 -26.94
C LEU A 80 1.79 -0.45 -27.96
N ALA A 81 2.49 -1.28 -28.73
CA ALA A 81 1.83 -2.24 -29.63
C ALA A 81 0.98 -3.26 -28.84
N ARG A 82 1.45 -3.72 -27.68
CA ARG A 82 0.66 -4.57 -26.77
C ARG A 82 -0.58 -3.84 -26.23
N LEU A 83 -0.45 -2.56 -25.95
CA LEU A 83 -1.58 -1.73 -25.53
C LEU A 83 -2.66 -1.68 -26.62
N GLU A 84 -2.29 -1.45 -27.87
CA GLU A 84 -3.26 -1.44 -28.97
C GLU A 84 -3.98 -2.79 -29.09
N ALA A 85 -3.27 -3.90 -28.97
CA ALA A 85 -3.88 -5.23 -28.96
C ALA A 85 -4.90 -5.44 -27.82
N VAL A 86 -4.66 -4.87 -26.63
CA VAL A 86 -5.64 -4.87 -25.51
C VAL A 86 -6.82 -3.96 -25.83
N LYS A 87 -6.58 -2.76 -26.39
CA LYS A 87 -7.66 -1.84 -26.81
C LYS A 87 -8.58 -2.48 -27.84
N ASP A 88 -8.01 -3.21 -28.80
CA ASP A 88 -8.79 -3.95 -29.81
C ASP A 88 -9.67 -5.02 -29.15
N ALA A 89 -9.12 -5.81 -28.24
CA ALA A 89 -9.90 -6.80 -27.51
C ALA A 89 -11.02 -6.16 -26.69
N CYS A 90 -10.77 -5.05 -26.03
CA CYS A 90 -11.79 -4.30 -25.29
C CYS A 90 -12.89 -3.79 -26.20
N ARG A 91 -12.55 -3.20 -27.36
CA ARG A 91 -13.55 -2.76 -28.36
C ARG A 91 -14.42 -3.91 -28.88
N GLN A 92 -13.79 -5.04 -29.23
CA GLN A 92 -14.50 -6.23 -29.72
C GLN A 92 -15.50 -6.80 -28.72
N ASN A 93 -15.22 -6.66 -27.43
CA ASN A 93 -16.04 -7.18 -26.35
C ASN A 93 -16.89 -6.09 -25.63
N GLN A 94 -16.95 -4.87 -26.19
CA GLN A 94 -17.70 -3.73 -25.63
C GLN A 94 -17.31 -3.40 -24.18
N ILE A 95 -16.03 -3.55 -23.83
CA ILE A 95 -15.46 -3.24 -22.52
C ILE A 95 -14.78 -1.88 -22.57
N GLU A 96 -15.23 -0.94 -21.73
CA GLU A 96 -14.56 0.34 -21.50
C GLU A 96 -13.28 0.15 -20.68
N ILE A 97 -12.20 0.85 -21.04
CA ILE A 97 -10.96 0.86 -20.25
C ILE A 97 -11.00 2.03 -19.27
N ILE A 98 -10.96 1.72 -17.97
CA ILE A 98 -10.89 2.70 -16.89
C ILE A 98 -9.48 2.60 -16.27
N PRO A 99 -8.59 3.58 -16.46
CA PRO A 99 -7.27 3.56 -15.85
C PRO A 99 -7.37 3.85 -14.34
N ILE A 100 -6.75 3.00 -13.51
CA ILE A 100 -6.49 3.32 -12.10
C ILE A 100 -5.10 3.93 -11.98
N LEU A 101 -5.00 5.09 -11.32
CA LEU A 101 -3.83 5.95 -11.34
C LEU A 101 -3.57 6.59 -9.97
N TRP A 102 -2.34 7.07 -9.78
CA TRP A 102 -1.92 8.07 -8.80
C TRP A 102 -2.16 7.69 -7.35
N SER A 103 -1.63 6.53 -6.98
CA SER A 103 -1.64 6.11 -5.58
C SER A 103 -0.70 6.95 -4.73
N VAL A 104 -1.24 7.54 -3.67
CA VAL A 104 -0.44 8.16 -2.59
C VAL A 104 0.06 7.08 -1.63
N GLY A 105 -0.78 6.14 -1.27
CA GLY A 105 -0.44 5.07 -0.32
C GLY A 105 0.62 4.11 -0.84
N TYR A 106 0.52 3.70 -2.09
CA TYR A 106 1.44 2.74 -2.70
C TYR A 106 2.58 3.37 -3.50
N GLY A 107 2.60 4.67 -3.68
CA GLY A 107 3.68 5.45 -4.28
C GLY A 107 4.27 4.99 -5.62
N SER A 108 4.02 3.78 -6.05
CA SER A 108 4.30 3.12 -7.35
C SER A 108 5.56 3.59 -8.10
N GLY A 109 6.69 3.65 -7.46
CA GLY A 109 7.92 4.18 -8.03
C GLY A 109 8.13 5.67 -7.74
N LEU A 110 7.09 6.49 -7.54
CA LEU A 110 7.21 7.86 -7.05
C LEU A 110 7.68 7.90 -5.60
N GLY A 111 7.15 7.02 -4.75
CA GLY A 111 7.59 6.89 -3.36
C GLY A 111 9.04 6.43 -3.22
N HIS A 112 9.67 5.96 -4.29
CA HIS A 112 11.11 5.69 -4.33
C HIS A 112 11.95 6.92 -4.69
N ASP A 113 11.33 8.02 -5.08
CA ASP A 113 11.98 9.30 -5.28
C ASP A 113 12.08 10.03 -3.92
N ARG A 114 13.30 10.43 -3.54
CA ARG A 114 13.56 11.18 -2.30
C ARG A 114 12.74 12.46 -2.20
N ASN A 115 12.49 13.12 -3.34
CA ASN A 115 11.72 14.37 -3.37
C ASN A 115 10.23 14.17 -3.14
N LEU A 116 9.71 12.96 -3.34
CA LEU A 116 8.28 12.68 -3.34
C LEU A 116 7.84 11.76 -2.19
N ALA A 117 8.76 11.03 -1.55
CA ALA A 117 8.41 10.14 -0.43
C ALA A 117 7.91 10.93 0.79
N ALA A 118 6.93 10.40 1.50
CA ALA A 118 6.46 10.94 2.78
C ALA A 118 7.58 10.90 3.83
N GLY A 119 7.90 12.05 4.42
CA GLY A 119 8.97 12.20 5.40
C GLY A 119 8.52 11.85 6.81
N LEU A 120 9.25 10.97 7.46
CA LEU A 120 9.12 10.66 8.90
C LEU A 120 10.23 11.40 9.65
N PRO A 121 9.93 12.09 10.75
CA PRO A 121 10.93 12.82 11.51
C PRO A 121 11.85 11.86 12.28
N CYS A 122 13.11 12.24 12.36
CA CYS A 122 14.10 11.68 13.26
C CYS A 122 14.75 12.87 13.99
N THR A 123 14.57 12.97 15.32
CA THR A 123 14.81 14.21 16.06
C THR A 123 15.88 14.03 17.13
N ASP A 124 16.83 14.98 17.20
CA ASP A 124 17.87 15.07 18.24
C ASP A 124 18.68 13.79 18.45
N VAL A 125 18.99 13.10 17.36
CA VAL A 125 19.83 11.89 17.41
C VAL A 125 21.25 12.25 17.86
N PRO A 126 21.78 11.61 18.92
CA PRO A 126 23.12 11.91 19.39
C PRO A 126 24.19 11.27 18.51
N PHE A 127 25.20 12.07 18.20
CA PHE A 127 26.43 11.64 17.53
C PHE A 127 27.63 12.03 18.36
N LEU A 128 28.68 11.22 18.34
CA LEU A 128 29.97 11.51 18.96
C LEU A 128 31.01 11.67 17.85
N VAL A 129 31.78 12.75 17.94
CA VAL A 129 32.89 13.03 17.01
C VAL A 129 34.12 12.28 17.46
N GLU A 130 34.69 11.49 16.57
CA GLU A 130 35.97 10.80 16.73
C GLU A 130 36.84 11.14 15.53
N GLY A 131 37.86 11.98 15.76
CA GLY A 131 38.71 12.54 14.71
C GLY A 131 37.94 13.43 13.73
N LYS A 132 37.75 12.97 12.51
CA LYS A 132 37.02 13.70 11.45
C LYS A 132 35.70 13.04 11.06
N GLU A 133 35.18 12.15 11.89
CA GLU A 133 33.89 11.51 11.68
C GLU A 133 33.02 11.60 12.94
N ALA A 134 31.73 11.88 12.79
CA ALA A 134 30.76 11.73 13.87
C ALA A 134 29.89 10.50 13.60
N ARG A 135 29.75 9.64 14.62
CA ARG A 135 28.96 8.41 14.58
C ARG A 135 27.83 8.45 15.58
N ILE A 136 26.74 7.78 15.27
CA ILE A 136 25.61 7.65 16.18
C ILE A 136 26.04 6.99 17.49
N VAL A 137 25.50 7.51 18.60
CA VAL A 137 25.62 6.91 19.93
C VAL A 137 24.22 6.65 20.44
N ALA A 138 23.87 5.39 20.69
CA ALA A 138 22.53 5.03 21.17
C ALA A 138 22.23 5.73 22.51
N ASP A 139 21.05 6.34 22.63
CA ASP A 139 20.62 7.07 23.84
C ASP A 139 19.09 6.98 24.01
N PRO A 140 18.57 6.29 25.01
CA PRO A 140 19.28 5.39 25.94
C PRO A 140 19.70 4.08 25.26
N GLU A 141 20.52 3.29 25.96
CA GLU A 141 20.82 1.94 25.54
C GLU A 141 19.54 1.10 25.44
N LEU A 142 19.36 0.42 24.31
CA LEU A 142 18.17 -0.38 24.04
C LEU A 142 18.32 -1.74 24.70
N GLU A 143 17.38 -2.11 25.56
CA GLU A 143 17.35 -3.40 26.20
C GLU A 143 16.31 -4.34 25.56
N LEU A 144 16.77 -5.27 24.71
CA LEU A 144 16.01 -6.46 24.34
C LEU A 144 16.50 -7.62 25.21
N LYS A 145 15.61 -8.14 26.07
CA LYS A 145 15.95 -9.19 27.02
C LYS A 145 16.00 -10.55 26.34
N ASN A 146 17.02 -11.35 26.67
CA ASN A 146 17.12 -12.75 26.26
C ASN A 146 16.91 -12.94 24.73
N GLY A 147 17.56 -12.12 23.92
CA GLY A 147 17.43 -12.19 22.45
C GLY A 147 17.99 -13.48 21.85
N GLY A 148 18.98 -14.09 22.48
CA GLY A 148 19.55 -15.39 22.12
C GLY A 148 18.81 -16.59 22.71
N PHE A 149 17.69 -16.37 23.43
CA PHE A 149 16.85 -17.45 24.02
C PHE A 149 17.57 -18.40 24.98
N GLU A 150 18.63 -17.94 25.64
CA GLU A 150 19.46 -18.74 26.56
C GLU A 150 18.85 -18.88 27.97
N GLU A 151 17.92 -18.00 28.34
CA GLU A 151 17.29 -17.97 29.66
C GLU A 151 15.85 -18.50 29.58
N TYR A 152 15.60 -19.66 30.19
CA TYR A 152 14.28 -20.30 30.15
C TYR A 152 13.99 -21.16 31.39
N LYS A 153 12.70 -21.45 31.63
CA LYS A 153 12.24 -22.43 32.59
C LYS A 153 11.27 -23.41 31.92
N GLY A 154 11.70 -24.66 31.78
CA GLY A 154 11.03 -25.62 30.90
C GLY A 154 11.07 -25.11 29.47
N HIS A 155 9.92 -24.81 28.86
CA HIS A 155 9.84 -24.22 27.52
C HIS A 155 9.44 -22.74 27.53
N ALA A 156 9.30 -22.12 28.70
CA ALA A 156 8.95 -20.71 28.82
C ALA A 156 10.21 -19.83 28.78
N MET A 157 10.33 -18.96 27.77
CA MET A 157 11.44 -18.03 27.60
C MET A 157 11.35 -16.87 28.58
N ALA A 158 12.44 -16.59 29.30
CA ALA A 158 12.52 -15.43 30.18
C ALA A 158 12.45 -14.11 29.35
N GLY A 159 11.87 -13.07 29.93
CA GLY A 159 11.75 -11.76 29.28
C GLY A 159 10.58 -11.61 28.30
N TYR A 160 9.91 -12.67 27.89
CA TYR A 160 8.78 -12.65 26.95
C TYR A 160 7.44 -12.74 27.71
N ARG A 161 6.76 -11.59 27.87
CA ARG A 161 5.45 -11.55 28.55
C ARG A 161 4.33 -12.22 27.74
N PHE A 162 4.46 -12.22 26.44
CA PHE A 162 3.54 -12.90 25.52
C PHE A 162 4.31 -13.98 24.79
N HIS A 163 3.86 -15.21 24.94
CA HIS A 163 4.50 -16.40 24.40
C HIS A 163 3.42 -17.47 24.18
N ASP A 164 3.12 -17.79 22.93
CA ASP A 164 2.07 -18.77 22.60
C ASP A 164 2.49 -20.18 23.00
N GLY A 165 1.71 -20.86 23.85
CA GLY A 165 1.76 -22.27 24.20
C GLY A 165 3.15 -22.88 24.49
N PRO A 166 3.90 -22.41 25.55
CA PRO A 166 5.18 -23.04 25.92
C PRO A 166 5.01 -24.51 26.28
N GLY A 167 5.72 -25.39 25.56
CA GLY A 167 5.60 -26.85 25.68
C GLY A 167 4.50 -27.50 24.84
N GLU A 168 3.69 -26.69 24.14
CA GLU A 168 2.61 -27.15 23.24
C GLU A 168 2.86 -26.73 21.78
N VAL A 169 3.15 -25.46 21.57
CA VAL A 169 3.39 -24.84 20.24
C VAL A 169 4.80 -24.27 20.15
N SER A 170 5.37 -23.82 21.24
CA SER A 170 6.71 -23.27 21.31
C SER A 170 7.60 -24.06 22.25
N PHE A 171 8.83 -24.27 21.86
CA PHE A 171 9.78 -25.12 22.55
C PHE A 171 11.15 -24.46 22.61
N VAL A 172 11.89 -24.70 23.69
CA VAL A 172 13.34 -24.52 23.71
C VAL A 172 13.94 -25.65 22.87
N ASP A 173 14.82 -25.32 21.95
CA ASP A 173 15.59 -26.27 21.16
C ASP A 173 17.08 -26.10 21.49
N THR A 174 17.69 -27.16 22.03
CA THR A 174 19.11 -27.22 22.40
C THR A 174 19.97 -27.96 21.39
N ASP A 175 19.34 -28.53 20.35
CA ASP A 175 20.01 -29.27 19.29
C ASP A 175 20.18 -28.40 18.02
N ILE A 176 19.22 -27.50 17.75
CA ILE A 176 19.20 -26.61 16.59
C ILE A 176 19.15 -25.16 17.06
N PHE A 177 20.28 -24.45 16.99
CA PHE A 177 20.43 -23.04 17.36
C PHE A 177 21.40 -22.35 16.42
N HIS A 178 21.33 -21.02 16.31
CA HIS A 178 22.25 -20.21 15.50
C HIS A 178 23.43 -19.72 16.37
N GLY A 179 23.15 -19.11 17.50
CA GLY A 179 24.11 -18.64 18.48
C GLY A 179 23.91 -19.32 19.84
N GLY A 180 24.90 -19.19 20.74
CA GLY A 180 24.75 -19.67 22.13
C GLY A 180 24.60 -21.20 22.27
N LYS A 181 23.54 -21.65 22.94
CA LYS A 181 23.27 -23.07 23.28
C LYS A 181 21.81 -23.46 23.11
N SER A 182 20.93 -22.52 22.75
CA SER A 182 19.50 -22.78 22.56
C SER A 182 18.85 -21.77 21.62
N SER A 183 17.72 -22.16 21.07
CA SER A 183 16.87 -21.32 20.23
C SER A 183 15.40 -21.48 20.59
N LEU A 184 14.54 -20.63 20.05
CA LEU A 184 13.09 -20.75 20.16
C LEU A 184 12.52 -21.45 18.92
N ARG A 185 11.89 -22.63 19.10
CA ARG A 185 11.21 -23.38 18.03
C ARG A 185 9.70 -23.29 18.16
N PHE A 186 9.01 -23.14 17.02
CA PHE A 186 7.56 -23.26 16.90
C PHE A 186 7.20 -24.44 15.99
N GLU A 187 6.23 -25.24 16.44
CA GLU A 187 5.62 -26.35 15.71
C GLU A 187 4.21 -26.66 16.24
N ASN A 188 3.54 -27.72 15.75
CA ASN A 188 2.23 -28.18 16.23
C ASN A 188 1.08 -27.18 16.06
N PHE A 189 1.12 -26.32 15.03
CA PHE A 189 0.16 -25.24 14.81
C PHE A 189 -1.29 -25.73 14.65
N ALA A 190 -1.48 -26.95 14.15
CA ALA A 190 -2.81 -27.54 13.97
C ALA A 190 -3.56 -27.74 15.30
N GLY A 191 -2.84 -27.83 16.43
CA GLY A 191 -3.42 -27.94 17.78
C GLY A 191 -3.98 -26.64 18.33
N THR A 192 -3.77 -25.50 17.66
CA THR A 192 -4.28 -24.19 18.11
C THR A 192 -5.45 -23.70 17.25
N PRO A 193 -6.46 -23.03 17.83
CA PRO A 193 -7.66 -22.58 17.10
C PRO A 193 -7.37 -21.70 15.88
N HIS A 194 -6.22 -21.01 15.87
CA HIS A 194 -5.86 -20.04 14.85
C HIS A 194 -4.50 -20.31 14.19
N GLY A 195 -3.81 -21.39 14.53
CA GLY A 195 -2.48 -21.70 14.02
C GLY A 195 -1.42 -20.65 14.42
N HIS A 196 -1.52 -20.11 15.65
CA HIS A 196 -0.58 -19.10 16.12
C HIS A 196 0.61 -19.71 16.87
N GLY A 197 1.80 -19.17 16.61
CA GLY A 197 3.03 -19.42 17.35
C GLY A 197 3.86 -18.15 17.40
N ARG A 198 3.77 -17.36 18.50
CA ARG A 198 4.30 -15.99 18.55
C ARG A 198 4.95 -15.70 19.88
N VAL A 199 5.95 -14.82 19.84
CA VAL A 199 6.49 -14.15 21.04
C VAL A 199 6.43 -12.65 20.89
N MET A 200 6.43 -11.92 22.02
CA MET A 200 6.43 -10.46 22.04
C MET A 200 7.24 -9.91 23.20
N GLN A 201 8.01 -8.86 22.91
CA GLN A 201 8.54 -7.97 23.93
C GLN A 201 8.06 -6.53 23.75
N GLU A 202 7.83 -5.85 24.86
CA GLU A 202 7.67 -4.41 24.91
C GLU A 202 9.02 -3.77 25.22
N ILE A 203 9.46 -2.84 24.37
CA ILE A 203 10.77 -2.21 24.40
C ILE A 203 10.59 -0.71 24.58
N ALA A 204 11.34 -0.10 25.50
CA ALA A 204 11.44 1.35 25.61
C ALA A 204 12.20 1.91 24.42
N VAL A 205 11.69 2.97 23.82
CA VAL A 205 12.29 3.67 22.68
C VAL A 205 12.17 5.18 22.89
N LYS A 206 12.97 5.97 22.19
CA LYS A 206 12.76 7.43 22.10
C LYS A 206 11.73 7.73 21.02
N PRO A 207 10.80 8.68 21.23
CA PRO A 207 9.93 9.17 20.17
C PRO A 207 10.72 9.76 19.00
N GLN A 208 10.13 9.67 17.81
CA GLN A 208 10.71 10.22 16.58
C GLN A 208 12.14 9.76 16.35
N ARG A 209 12.36 8.44 16.38
CA ARG A 209 13.63 7.79 16.06
C ARG A 209 13.43 6.67 15.06
N GLN A 210 14.49 6.29 14.41
CA GLN A 210 14.56 5.18 13.48
C GLN A 210 15.24 3.99 14.15
N TYR A 211 14.64 2.82 14.05
CA TYR A 211 15.14 1.58 14.64
C TYR A 211 15.20 0.45 13.63
N ARG A 212 16.04 -0.54 13.91
CA ARG A 212 16.09 -1.82 13.22
C ARG A 212 15.86 -2.94 14.22
N PHE A 213 14.94 -3.83 13.91
CA PHE A 213 14.86 -5.16 14.51
C PHE A 213 15.55 -6.16 13.57
N SER A 214 16.34 -7.08 14.11
CA SER A 214 16.92 -8.20 13.37
C SER A 214 16.80 -9.49 14.17
N CYS A 215 16.77 -10.62 13.45
CA CYS A 215 16.78 -11.96 14.02
C CYS A 215 17.36 -12.95 13.01
N TRP A 216 17.76 -14.12 13.48
CA TRP A 216 17.99 -15.29 12.65
C TRP A 216 16.76 -16.17 12.68
N ALA A 217 16.38 -16.71 11.52
CA ALA A 217 15.24 -17.60 11.38
C ALA A 217 15.58 -18.79 10.46
N LYS A 218 15.07 -19.97 10.81
CA LYS A 218 15.20 -21.23 10.07
C LYS A 218 13.82 -21.86 9.94
N THR A 219 13.54 -22.51 8.80
CA THR A 219 12.24 -23.16 8.54
C THR A 219 12.42 -24.59 8.05
N GLU A 220 11.46 -25.47 8.38
CA GLU A 220 11.35 -26.84 7.91
C GLU A 220 9.89 -27.13 7.59
N ASP A 221 9.56 -27.42 6.31
CA ASP A 221 8.23 -27.74 5.79
C ASP A 221 7.10 -26.80 6.24
N LEU A 222 7.44 -25.52 6.42
CA LEU A 222 6.54 -24.50 6.94
C LEU A 222 5.39 -24.19 5.96
N GLY A 223 4.18 -24.40 6.40
CA GLY A 223 2.99 -24.15 5.59
C GLY A 223 1.86 -23.44 6.32
N PRO A 224 1.26 -22.39 5.73
CA PRO A 224 1.76 -21.63 4.60
C PRO A 224 2.93 -20.71 5.00
N ALA A 225 3.95 -20.58 4.16
CA ALA A 225 5.10 -19.71 4.43
C ALA A 225 4.70 -18.22 4.65
N SER A 226 3.58 -17.79 4.09
CA SER A 226 3.02 -16.45 4.29
C SER A 226 2.45 -16.19 5.69
N ALA A 227 2.38 -17.23 6.55
CA ALA A 227 1.99 -17.08 7.95
C ALA A 227 3.08 -16.40 8.79
N PHE A 228 4.33 -16.43 8.33
CA PHE A 228 5.45 -15.83 9.05
C PHE A 228 5.40 -14.30 8.97
N ARG A 229 5.44 -13.66 10.13
CA ARG A 229 5.38 -12.20 10.26
C ARG A 229 6.27 -11.72 11.39
N ILE A 230 6.78 -10.49 11.21
CA ILE A 230 7.34 -9.66 12.26
C ILE A 230 6.51 -8.38 12.28
N GLN A 231 6.02 -7.98 13.44
CA GLN A 231 5.09 -6.86 13.56
C GLN A 231 5.51 -5.94 14.70
N VAL A 232 5.58 -4.64 14.42
CA VAL A 232 5.85 -3.62 15.43
C VAL A 232 4.61 -2.78 15.62
N TYR A 233 4.16 -2.66 16.86
CA TYR A 233 3.01 -1.85 17.26
C TYR A 233 3.42 -0.81 18.27
N GLY A 234 2.94 0.41 18.09
CA GLY A 234 2.83 1.40 19.15
C GLY A 234 1.62 1.11 20.05
N PRO A 235 1.40 1.92 21.08
CA PRO A 235 0.25 1.77 21.99
C PRO A 235 -1.11 1.85 21.28
N LYS A 236 -1.20 2.60 20.19
CA LYS A 236 -2.45 2.91 19.48
C LYS A 236 -2.45 2.45 18.01
N ALA A 237 -1.30 2.39 17.37
CA ALA A 237 -1.19 2.17 15.93
C ALA A 237 -0.23 1.03 15.57
N ALA A 238 -0.51 0.36 14.44
CA ALA A 238 0.46 -0.51 13.80
C ALA A 238 1.55 0.36 13.15
N ILE A 239 2.81 0.09 13.48
CA ILE A 239 3.96 0.85 12.95
C ILE A 239 4.55 0.13 11.74
N ALA A 240 4.84 -1.16 11.89
CA ALA A 240 5.43 -1.99 10.84
C ALA A 240 4.86 -3.42 10.88
N PRO A 241 3.66 -3.65 10.30
CA PRO A 241 3.08 -4.99 10.17
C PRO A 241 3.65 -5.68 8.92
N ILE A 242 4.77 -6.40 9.07
CA ILE A 242 5.48 -6.98 7.93
C ILE A 242 5.27 -8.49 7.87
N THR A 243 4.82 -8.98 6.72
CA THR A 243 4.88 -10.40 6.37
C THR A 243 6.26 -10.69 5.77
N VAL A 244 7.01 -11.54 6.42
CA VAL A 244 8.33 -11.96 5.94
C VAL A 244 8.16 -13.09 4.94
N ARG A 245 8.85 -13.00 3.83
CA ARG A 245 8.89 -14.09 2.85
C ARG A 245 10.06 -14.99 3.16
N MET A 246 9.76 -16.19 3.62
CA MET A 246 10.72 -17.27 3.80
C MET A 246 10.34 -18.45 2.90
N PRO A 247 11.29 -19.26 2.43
CA PRO A 247 10.99 -20.59 1.86
C PRO A 247 10.27 -21.47 2.88
N ALA A 248 9.54 -22.49 2.41
CA ALA A 248 8.94 -23.48 3.30
C ALA A 248 10.03 -24.22 4.11
N THR A 249 11.17 -24.47 3.48
CA THR A 249 12.37 -25.02 4.13
C THR A 249 13.58 -24.17 3.77
N SER A 250 14.30 -23.70 4.77
CA SER A 250 15.58 -22.96 4.62
C SER A 250 16.45 -23.16 5.84
N ASP A 251 17.75 -23.11 5.65
CA ASP A 251 18.68 -22.93 6.75
C ASP A 251 18.61 -21.52 7.31
N TRP A 252 19.37 -21.24 8.38
CA TRP A 252 19.41 -19.96 9.07
C TRP A 252 19.63 -18.79 8.11
N GLN A 253 18.71 -17.83 8.15
CA GLN A 253 18.78 -16.57 7.40
C GLN A 253 18.58 -15.41 8.34
N GLN A 254 19.40 -14.39 8.18
CA GLN A 254 19.19 -13.13 8.90
C GLN A 254 18.04 -12.36 8.26
N ILE A 255 17.09 -11.97 9.10
CA ILE A 255 15.95 -11.14 8.74
C ILE A 255 16.08 -9.83 9.47
N SER A 256 15.88 -8.73 8.77
CA SER A 256 15.82 -7.41 9.40
C SER A 256 14.69 -6.57 8.84
N LEU A 257 14.17 -5.69 9.67
CA LEU A 257 13.23 -4.65 9.28
C LEU A 257 13.55 -3.35 10.00
N THR A 258 13.28 -2.23 9.36
CA THR A 258 13.35 -0.91 9.98
C THR A 258 11.96 -0.46 10.40
N PHE A 259 11.87 0.30 11.49
CA PHE A 259 10.63 0.91 11.93
C PHE A 259 10.87 2.30 12.52
N SER A 260 9.82 3.12 12.49
CA SER A 260 9.78 4.40 13.20
C SER A 260 9.17 4.20 14.57
N SER A 261 9.69 4.85 15.61
CA SER A 261 8.99 4.91 16.90
C SER A 261 7.78 5.85 16.87
N SER A 262 7.61 6.66 15.81
CA SER A 262 6.59 7.70 15.76
C SER A 262 6.64 8.58 17.02
N GLU A 263 5.52 8.91 17.62
CA GLU A 263 5.41 9.67 18.87
C GLU A 263 5.58 8.81 20.14
N PHE A 264 5.82 7.50 20.01
CA PHE A 264 5.74 6.56 21.11
C PHE A 264 7.06 6.43 21.86
N ALA A 265 6.96 6.36 23.21
CA ALA A 265 8.09 6.07 24.08
C ALA A 265 8.31 4.56 24.33
N LYS A 266 7.45 3.72 23.79
CA LYS A 266 7.57 2.25 23.84
C LYS A 266 6.85 1.61 22.67
N VAL A 267 7.36 0.45 22.25
CA VAL A 267 6.80 -0.35 21.16
C VAL A 267 6.71 -1.82 21.56
N LYS A 268 5.78 -2.55 20.95
CA LYS A 268 5.68 -4.01 21.06
C LYS A 268 6.16 -4.64 19.77
N ILE A 269 7.13 -5.53 19.86
CA ILE A 269 7.66 -6.30 18.74
C ILE A 269 7.18 -7.73 18.86
N TYR A 270 6.37 -8.16 17.90
CA TYR A 270 5.91 -9.53 17.75
C TYR A 270 6.70 -10.22 16.64
N ALA A 271 7.12 -11.46 16.89
CA ALA A 271 7.69 -12.34 15.85
C ALA A 271 7.02 -13.72 15.93
N GLY A 272 6.75 -14.35 14.77
CA GLY A 272 6.14 -15.67 14.73
C GLY A 272 5.22 -15.92 13.57
N LEU A 273 4.22 -16.78 13.79
CA LEU A 273 3.27 -17.25 12.81
C LEU A 273 1.84 -16.84 13.16
N TRP A 274 1.10 -16.41 12.14
CA TRP A 274 -0.34 -16.14 12.17
C TRP A 274 -1.04 -17.03 11.15
N GLY A 275 -1.60 -18.14 11.61
CA GLY A 275 -2.27 -19.12 10.75
C GLY A 275 -1.34 -20.19 10.15
N GLY A 276 -0.30 -20.57 10.87
CA GLY A 276 0.52 -21.75 10.55
C GLY A 276 -0.32 -23.03 10.58
N LYS A 277 0.01 -24.00 9.71
CA LYS A 277 -0.68 -25.29 9.63
C LYS A 277 0.28 -26.46 9.77
N THR A 278 1.45 -26.36 9.18
CA THR A 278 2.46 -27.45 9.14
C THR A 278 3.86 -26.90 9.32
N GLY A 279 4.82 -27.79 9.61
CA GLY A 279 6.24 -27.52 9.65
C GLY A 279 6.73 -26.89 10.95
N LYS A 280 7.95 -26.35 10.89
CA LYS A 280 8.64 -25.76 12.04
C LYS A 280 9.27 -24.43 11.66
N LEU A 281 9.38 -23.55 12.66
CA LEU A 281 10.09 -22.29 12.58
C LEU A 281 10.99 -22.16 13.80
N TRP A 282 12.25 -21.82 13.59
CA TRP A 282 13.19 -21.46 14.65
C TRP A 282 13.53 -19.98 14.58
N PHE A 283 13.69 -19.37 15.76
CA PHE A 283 14.25 -18.05 15.94
C PHE A 283 15.46 -18.06 16.84
N ASP A 284 16.39 -17.16 16.54
CA ASP A 284 17.54 -16.90 17.37
C ASP A 284 18.08 -15.47 17.20
N ASP A 285 18.90 -15.00 18.13
CA ASP A 285 19.65 -13.74 18.10
C ASP A 285 18.77 -12.51 17.76
N PHE A 286 17.68 -12.33 18.51
CA PHE A 286 16.87 -11.10 18.41
C PHE A 286 17.67 -9.88 18.86
N LYS A 287 17.68 -8.85 18.04
CA LYS A 287 18.38 -7.60 18.32
C LYS A 287 17.56 -6.39 17.88
N VAL A 288 17.60 -5.33 18.67
CA VAL A 288 17.06 -4.01 18.31
C VAL A 288 18.18 -2.99 18.42
N GLU A 289 18.31 -2.15 17.39
CA GLU A 289 19.33 -1.11 17.32
C GLU A 289 18.72 0.21 16.87
N GLU A 290 19.17 1.32 17.45
CA GLU A 290 18.85 2.65 16.92
C GLU A 290 19.64 2.87 15.62
N MET A 291 18.97 3.43 14.61
CA MET A 291 19.53 3.73 13.29
C MET A 291 19.56 5.23 13.07
N ALA A 292 20.50 5.69 12.27
CA ALA A 292 20.55 7.08 11.87
C ALA A 292 21.00 7.24 10.41
N LEU A 293 20.49 8.30 9.77
CA LEU A 293 20.87 8.74 8.42
C LEU A 293 20.62 7.68 7.32
N VAL A 294 19.74 6.71 7.56
CA VAL A 294 19.34 5.69 6.59
C VAL A 294 18.09 6.16 5.85
N ASN A 295 18.14 6.14 4.52
CA ASN A 295 17.08 6.65 3.63
C ASN A 295 16.71 8.13 3.91
N VAL A 296 17.69 8.96 4.16
CA VAL A 296 17.51 10.40 4.44
C VAL A 296 16.90 11.10 3.25
N LEU A 297 15.86 11.89 3.50
CA LEU A 297 15.24 12.75 2.51
C LEU A 297 15.98 14.10 2.44
N ARG A 298 16.23 14.58 1.22
CA ARG A 298 16.97 15.83 0.97
C ARG A 298 16.20 16.72 0.00
N ARG A 299 15.23 17.49 0.54
CA ARG A 299 14.44 18.49 -0.20
C ARG A 299 14.04 19.62 0.74
N PRO A 300 13.54 20.78 0.23
CA PRO A 300 13.14 21.91 1.08
C PRO A 300 12.13 21.54 2.18
N GLY A 301 11.16 20.67 1.87
CA GLY A 301 10.16 20.18 2.82
C GLY A 301 10.65 19.16 3.85
N THR A 302 11.94 18.81 3.83
CA THR A 302 12.57 17.85 4.76
C THR A 302 13.95 18.36 5.20
N PRO A 303 14.02 19.48 5.98
CA PRO A 303 15.28 20.05 6.43
C PRO A 303 16.09 19.06 7.28
N LEU A 304 17.41 19.20 7.25
CA LEU A 304 18.35 18.51 8.13
C LEU A 304 19.13 19.56 8.92
N THR A 305 19.27 19.33 10.22
CA THR A 305 20.01 20.21 11.12
C THR A 305 21.03 19.42 11.92
N VAL A 306 22.20 20.01 12.12
CA VAL A 306 23.26 19.51 13.00
C VAL A 306 23.58 20.61 14.01
N THR A 307 23.48 20.30 15.31
CA THR A 307 23.74 21.27 16.38
C THR A 307 24.73 20.71 17.38
N SER A 308 25.26 21.58 18.23
CA SER A 308 25.94 21.18 19.48
C SER A 308 24.97 20.43 20.41
N ASP A 309 25.48 19.68 21.37
CA ASP A 309 24.66 18.87 22.30
C ASP A 309 23.68 19.72 23.13
N ASP A 310 24.06 20.97 23.45
CA ASP A 310 23.23 21.97 24.15
C ASP A 310 22.29 22.75 23.20
N GLY A 311 22.37 22.50 21.89
CA GLY A 311 21.54 23.17 20.87
C GLY A 311 21.90 24.63 20.58
N GLN A 312 22.96 25.20 21.22
CA GLN A 312 23.30 26.62 21.09
C GLN A 312 24.00 26.95 19.77
N THR A 313 24.73 25.99 19.20
CA THR A 313 25.44 26.18 17.94
C THR A 313 24.79 25.34 16.83
N VAL A 314 24.36 26.00 15.76
CA VAL A 314 23.95 25.32 14.53
C VAL A 314 25.13 25.26 13.56
N TYR A 315 25.45 24.07 13.12
CA TYR A 315 26.53 23.81 12.17
C TYR A 315 26.00 23.85 10.73
N GLU A 316 26.86 24.30 9.81
CA GLU A 316 26.52 24.55 8.39
C GLU A 316 27.05 23.42 7.50
N GLU A 317 26.16 22.84 6.71
CA GLU A 317 26.52 21.86 5.70
C GLU A 317 27.43 22.47 4.63
N GLY A 318 28.48 21.76 4.25
CA GLY A 318 29.51 22.23 3.32
C GLY A 318 30.61 23.07 3.98
N LYS A 319 30.39 23.60 5.19
CA LYS A 319 31.36 24.39 5.96
C LYS A 319 31.87 23.59 7.17
N ASP A 320 31.00 23.15 8.04
CA ASP A 320 31.36 22.40 9.25
C ASP A 320 31.37 20.90 9.02
N TYR A 321 30.53 20.40 8.14
CA TYR A 321 30.45 18.99 7.77
C TYR A 321 30.12 18.82 6.27
N GLN A 322 30.50 17.67 5.71
CA GLN A 322 30.22 17.37 4.31
C GLN A 322 28.72 17.09 4.10
N PRO A 323 28.18 17.32 2.88
CA PRO A 323 26.79 17.06 2.57
C PRO A 323 26.37 15.64 2.95
N ILE A 324 25.27 15.54 3.73
CA ILE A 324 24.71 14.27 4.19
C ILE A 324 23.72 13.76 3.14
N ALA A 325 23.98 12.58 2.61
CA ALA A 325 23.04 11.85 1.74
C ALA A 325 23.23 10.35 1.93
N ASP A 326 22.16 9.59 1.83
CA ASP A 326 22.25 8.13 1.74
C ASP A 326 22.36 7.72 0.27
N GLU A 327 23.53 7.31 -0.17
CA GLU A 327 23.78 6.84 -1.54
C GLU A 327 23.07 5.52 -1.83
N HIS A 328 22.81 4.71 -0.79
CA HIS A 328 22.10 3.43 -0.88
C HIS A 328 20.61 3.54 -0.65
N PHE A 329 20.02 4.71 -0.91
CA PHE A 329 18.59 4.95 -0.72
C PHE A 329 17.72 3.82 -1.31
N ASN A 330 17.27 2.91 -0.43
CA ASN A 330 16.50 1.73 -0.81
C ASN A 330 15.55 1.31 0.32
N PHE A 331 14.26 1.44 0.11
CA PHE A 331 13.26 1.10 1.13
C PHE A 331 13.11 -0.39 1.39
N ARG A 332 13.38 -1.23 0.39
CA ARG A 332 13.20 -2.69 0.49
C ARG A 332 14.41 -3.40 1.07
N LYS A 333 15.58 -2.79 0.89
CA LYS A 333 16.86 -3.31 1.39
C LYS A 333 17.66 -2.12 1.93
N PRO A 334 17.22 -1.53 3.06
CA PRO A 334 17.98 -0.45 3.68
C PRO A 334 19.35 -0.96 4.09
N ARG A 335 20.33 -0.06 4.10
CA ARG A 335 21.67 -0.41 4.55
C ARG A 335 21.65 -0.85 6.02
N LEU A 336 22.60 -1.69 6.38
CA LEU A 336 22.70 -2.24 7.74
C LEU A 336 23.55 -1.38 8.68
N ASP A 337 24.44 -0.57 8.13
CA ASP A 337 25.30 0.37 8.88
C ASP A 337 24.70 1.79 8.86
N CYS A 338 25.01 2.58 9.86
CA CYS A 338 24.66 3.99 9.91
C CYS A 338 25.79 4.81 9.29
N PRO A 339 25.51 5.70 8.33
CA PRO A 339 26.53 6.59 7.78
C PRO A 339 27.14 7.49 8.87
N ALA A 340 28.44 7.69 8.83
CA ALA A 340 29.10 8.71 9.63
C ALA A 340 28.95 10.09 8.98
N ILE A 341 28.88 11.13 9.79
CA ILE A 341 28.96 12.51 9.36
C ILE A 341 30.45 12.86 9.25
N LYS A 342 30.90 13.28 8.07
CA LYS A 342 32.27 13.67 7.83
C LYS A 342 32.46 15.15 8.15
N VAL A 343 33.35 15.44 9.10
CA VAL A 343 33.71 16.79 9.54
C VAL A 343 34.71 17.40 8.55
N THR A 344 34.53 18.66 8.13
CA THR A 344 35.45 19.36 7.20
C THR A 344 36.74 19.75 7.90
N ALA A 345 37.76 20.14 7.12
CA ALA A 345 39.08 20.52 7.67
C ALA A 345 38.98 21.73 8.60
N ASP A 346 38.25 22.77 8.16
CA ASP A 346 38.11 24.06 8.84
C ASP A 346 36.83 24.17 9.69
N SER A 347 36.29 23.04 10.13
CA SER A 347 35.06 22.95 10.90
C SER A 347 35.17 23.55 12.29
N ARG A 348 34.06 24.12 12.77
CA ARG A 348 33.90 24.51 14.19
C ARG A 348 33.65 23.28 15.09
N ILE A 349 33.33 22.12 14.50
CA ILE A 349 33.10 20.86 15.21
C ILE A 349 34.46 20.29 15.65
N GLN A 350 34.57 19.95 16.93
CA GLN A 350 35.81 19.46 17.55
C GLN A 350 35.73 17.96 17.85
N ASP A 351 36.92 17.34 17.92
CA ASP A 351 37.05 15.95 18.35
C ASP A 351 36.53 15.77 19.80
N GLY A 352 35.88 14.66 20.07
CA GLY A 352 35.22 14.36 21.33
C GLY A 352 33.89 15.10 21.58
N GLN A 353 33.46 15.96 20.65
CA GLN A 353 32.21 16.72 20.77
C GLN A 353 30.99 15.84 20.52
N ARG A 354 29.92 16.04 21.31
CA ARG A 354 28.59 15.47 21.01
C ARG A 354 27.82 16.44 20.14
N LEU A 355 27.12 15.86 19.15
CA LEU A 355 26.23 16.58 18.23
C LEU A 355 24.80 16.06 18.38
N ARG A 356 23.82 16.90 18.05
CA ARG A 356 22.41 16.52 17.86
C ARG A 356 22.04 16.69 16.39
N VAL A 357 21.44 15.64 15.82
CA VAL A 357 21.09 15.62 14.39
C VAL A 357 19.59 15.36 14.26
N SER A 358 18.92 16.29 13.59
CA SER A 358 17.49 16.13 13.26
C SER A 358 17.33 16.13 11.74
N TYR A 359 16.51 15.22 11.23
CA TYR A 359 16.33 15.02 9.79
C TYR A 359 15.00 14.31 9.52
N TYR A 360 14.69 14.13 8.24
CA TYR A 360 13.58 13.32 7.78
C TYR A 360 14.09 12.14 6.95
N TYR A 361 13.42 11.01 7.09
CA TYR A 361 13.72 9.81 6.33
C TYR A 361 12.43 9.18 5.80
N ALA A 362 12.55 8.25 4.86
CA ALA A 362 11.44 7.46 4.39
C ALA A 362 11.70 5.97 4.57
N MET A 363 10.63 5.21 4.73
CA MET A 363 10.70 3.76 4.88
C MET A 363 9.55 3.07 4.19
N ALA A 364 9.73 1.79 3.89
CA ALA A 364 8.62 0.92 3.53
C ALA A 364 7.80 0.59 4.79
N ILE A 365 6.49 0.79 4.67
CA ILE A 365 5.52 0.35 5.66
C ILE A 365 4.88 -0.90 5.10
N ASN A 366 4.23 -1.71 5.60
CA ASN A 366 3.49 -2.88 5.10
C ASN A 366 3.87 -3.35 3.66
N HIS A 367 4.51 -4.51 3.54
CA HIS A 367 4.83 -5.18 2.26
C HIS A 367 5.64 -4.38 1.21
N GLY A 368 6.46 -3.46 1.66
CA GLY A 368 7.26 -2.62 0.76
C GLY A 368 6.52 -1.43 0.16
N GLN A 369 5.37 -1.09 0.71
CA GLN A 369 4.61 0.11 0.40
C GLN A 369 5.35 1.36 0.88
N VAL A 370 5.41 2.37 0.04
CA VAL A 370 5.98 3.69 0.36
C VAL A 370 4.95 4.74 0.01
N SER A 371 4.59 5.58 0.97
CA SER A 371 3.68 6.70 0.71
C SER A 371 4.41 7.89 0.10
N VAL A 372 3.72 8.68 -0.74
CA VAL A 372 4.22 9.96 -1.26
C VAL A 372 3.67 11.13 -0.45
N CYS A 373 4.40 12.24 -0.45
CA CYS A 373 4.01 13.45 0.27
C CYS A 373 3.02 14.29 -0.56
N MET A 374 1.79 14.41 -0.10
CA MET A 374 0.73 15.18 -0.77
C MET A 374 0.98 16.70 -0.77
N SER A 375 1.99 17.18 -0.05
CA SER A 375 2.35 18.61 0.01
C SER A 375 3.52 19.00 -0.90
N GLU A 376 4.05 18.04 -1.69
CA GLU A 376 5.15 18.33 -2.62
C GLU A 376 4.60 18.82 -3.97
N PRO A 377 4.96 20.02 -4.44
CA PRO A 377 4.48 20.55 -5.72
C PRO A 377 4.87 19.68 -6.93
N GLU A 378 6.07 19.10 -6.92
CA GLU A 378 6.59 18.24 -7.99
C GLU A 378 5.71 17.01 -8.24
N LEU A 379 4.97 16.54 -7.24
CA LEU A 379 4.02 15.43 -7.36
C LEU A 379 2.92 15.76 -8.37
N TYR A 380 2.37 16.97 -8.30
CA TYR A 380 1.29 17.40 -9.19
C TYR A 380 1.80 17.63 -10.61
N GLU A 381 3.03 18.12 -10.78
CA GLU A 381 3.67 18.21 -12.10
C GLU A 381 3.89 16.85 -12.74
N TYR A 382 4.26 15.85 -11.95
CA TYR A 382 4.35 14.48 -12.43
C TYR A 382 2.98 13.97 -12.88
N TRP A 383 1.92 14.22 -12.11
CA TRP A 383 0.56 13.79 -12.45
C TRP A 383 0.02 14.50 -13.70
N ARG A 384 0.34 15.78 -13.94
CA ARG A 384 0.01 16.46 -15.21
C ARG A 384 0.66 15.78 -16.41
N LYS A 385 1.94 15.43 -16.30
CA LYS A 385 2.66 14.68 -17.35
C LYS A 385 2.04 13.29 -17.58
N SER A 386 1.67 12.61 -16.49
CA SER A 386 0.99 11.32 -16.53
C SER A 386 -0.37 11.43 -17.23
N ALA A 387 -1.21 12.42 -16.86
CA ALA A 387 -2.50 12.66 -17.46
C ALA A 387 -2.42 12.91 -18.96
N ALA A 388 -1.45 13.71 -19.42
CA ALA A 388 -1.20 13.94 -20.84
C ALA A 388 -0.87 12.64 -21.59
N GLY A 389 -0.07 11.76 -21.00
CA GLY A 389 0.24 10.44 -21.55
C GLY A 389 -0.98 9.53 -21.63
N VAL A 390 -1.78 9.47 -20.59
CA VAL A 390 -3.04 8.69 -20.53
C VAL A 390 -4.05 9.22 -21.55
N LYS A 391 -4.23 10.54 -21.65
CA LYS A 391 -5.07 11.16 -22.67
C LYS A 391 -4.63 10.77 -24.08
N LYS A 392 -3.34 10.89 -24.38
CA LYS A 392 -2.77 10.60 -25.70
C LYS A 392 -3.03 9.15 -26.14
N HIS A 393 -2.88 8.18 -25.26
CA HIS A 393 -2.88 6.76 -25.63
C HIS A 393 -4.20 6.03 -25.33
N LEU A 394 -5.00 6.50 -24.36
CA LEU A 394 -6.26 5.88 -23.96
C LEU A 394 -7.46 6.80 -24.14
N ASN A 395 -7.31 8.10 -23.87
CA ASN A 395 -8.37 9.11 -23.89
C ASN A 395 -9.66 8.65 -23.18
N PRO A 396 -9.58 8.17 -21.92
CA PRO A 396 -10.71 7.56 -21.26
C PRO A 396 -11.76 8.58 -20.81
N GLU A 397 -13.03 8.17 -20.76
CA GLU A 397 -14.12 8.99 -20.21
C GLU A 397 -14.23 8.85 -18.68
N LYS A 398 -13.84 7.69 -18.17
CA LYS A 398 -13.80 7.39 -16.74
C LYS A 398 -12.36 7.20 -16.27
N TRP A 399 -12.03 7.79 -15.13
CA TRP A 399 -10.73 7.72 -14.47
C TRP A 399 -10.92 7.24 -13.04
N PHE A 400 -9.96 6.51 -12.51
CA PHE A 400 -10.04 6.00 -11.15
C PHE A 400 -8.78 6.40 -10.36
N LEU A 401 -8.98 7.06 -9.22
CA LEU A 401 -7.91 7.45 -8.29
C LEU A 401 -7.64 6.35 -7.27
N SER A 402 -6.39 5.90 -7.22
CA SER A 402 -5.91 4.88 -6.27
C SER A 402 -5.39 5.57 -5.00
N MET A 403 -6.30 6.11 -4.20
CA MET A 403 -5.99 6.84 -2.98
C MET A 403 -6.21 6.01 -1.72
N ASP A 404 -6.00 4.69 -1.85
CA ASP A 404 -6.18 3.71 -0.79
C ASP A 404 -4.94 3.58 0.12
N GLU A 405 -5.19 3.21 1.36
CA GLU A 405 -4.22 2.76 2.35
C GLU A 405 -2.99 3.69 2.55
N ILE A 406 -3.22 4.98 2.74
CA ILE A 406 -2.16 5.99 2.95
C ILE A 406 -1.62 5.88 4.36
N ARG A 407 -0.54 5.12 4.56
CA ARG A 407 0.01 4.75 5.88
C ARG A 407 1.07 5.68 6.44
N ALA A 408 1.47 6.72 5.73
CA ALA A 408 2.35 7.77 6.25
C ALA A 408 2.03 9.10 5.58
N GLY A 409 2.12 10.19 6.34
CA GLY A 409 1.89 11.57 5.89
C GLY A 409 1.75 12.52 7.06
N GLY A 410 1.75 13.82 6.78
CA GLY A 410 1.53 14.87 7.78
C GLY A 410 2.77 15.32 8.55
N SER A 411 3.77 14.46 8.71
CA SER A 411 4.89 14.69 9.65
C SER A 411 5.96 15.64 9.13
N CYS A 412 6.17 15.74 7.80
CA CYS A 412 7.28 16.55 7.26
C CYS A 412 7.00 18.06 7.33
N ALA A 413 8.06 18.88 7.24
CA ALA A 413 7.94 20.32 7.33
C ALA A 413 7.01 20.91 6.25
N ALA A 414 7.01 20.36 5.03
CA ALA A 414 6.09 20.79 3.97
C ALA A 414 4.60 20.61 4.36
N CYS A 415 4.26 19.49 5.03
CA CYS A 415 2.89 19.26 5.51
C CYS A 415 2.54 20.17 6.67
N LYS A 416 3.44 20.32 7.65
CA LYS A 416 3.25 21.18 8.84
C LYS A 416 3.09 22.65 8.46
N ALA A 417 3.84 23.14 7.48
CA ALA A 417 3.78 24.52 6.99
C ALA A 417 2.41 24.88 6.38
N ARG A 418 1.61 23.90 5.99
CA ARG A 418 0.25 24.13 5.46
C ARG A 418 -0.75 24.52 6.54
N ASN A 419 -0.49 24.19 7.80
CA ASN A 419 -1.41 24.40 8.93
C ASN A 419 -2.82 23.86 8.65
N LEU A 420 -2.90 22.67 8.02
CA LEU A 420 -4.13 21.95 7.68
C LEU A 420 -4.14 20.58 8.38
N THR A 421 -5.33 20.08 8.64
CA THR A 421 -5.52 18.69 9.08
C THR A 421 -5.16 17.71 7.96
N MET A 422 -4.91 16.43 8.30
CA MET A 422 -4.66 15.41 7.27
C MET A 422 -5.89 15.17 6.39
N GLY A 423 -7.10 15.31 6.94
CA GLY A 423 -8.34 15.27 6.15
C GLY A 423 -8.41 16.37 5.09
N GLU A 424 -8.05 17.60 5.46
CA GLU A 424 -7.97 18.74 4.52
C GLU A 424 -6.85 18.58 3.49
N ILE A 425 -5.66 18.07 3.91
CA ILE A 425 -4.54 17.78 2.98
C ILE A 425 -4.94 16.71 1.97
N LEU A 426 -5.61 15.66 2.40
CA LEU A 426 -6.12 14.60 1.51
C LEU A 426 -7.18 15.16 0.55
N GLY A 427 -8.13 15.94 1.06
CA GLY A 427 -9.18 16.56 0.26
C GLY A 427 -8.63 17.51 -0.82
N ASP A 428 -7.68 18.36 -0.47
CA ASP A 428 -6.97 19.23 -1.42
C ASP A 428 -6.21 18.42 -2.48
N CYS A 429 -5.54 17.35 -2.07
CA CYS A 429 -4.82 16.46 -3.00
C CYS A 429 -5.77 15.84 -4.02
N ILE A 430 -6.90 15.28 -3.57
CA ILE A 430 -7.92 14.67 -4.44
C ILE A 430 -8.55 15.72 -5.38
N THR A 431 -8.80 16.92 -4.86
CA THR A 431 -9.33 18.03 -5.67
C THR A 431 -8.37 18.38 -6.79
N LYS A 432 -7.08 18.58 -6.51
CA LYS A 432 -6.05 18.84 -7.52
C LYS A 432 -5.88 17.71 -8.52
N GLN A 433 -5.93 16.46 -8.08
CA GLN A 433 -5.92 15.30 -9.00
C GLN A 433 -7.12 15.36 -9.95
N THR A 434 -8.30 15.65 -9.44
CA THR A 434 -9.53 15.77 -10.23
C THR A 434 -9.45 16.92 -11.24
N GLU A 435 -8.90 18.06 -10.85
CA GLU A 435 -8.65 19.21 -11.73
C GLU A 435 -7.70 18.84 -12.87
N ILE A 436 -6.56 18.19 -12.56
CA ILE A 436 -5.60 17.71 -13.57
C ILE A 436 -6.25 16.74 -14.57
N ILE A 437 -7.11 15.86 -14.11
CA ILE A 437 -7.88 14.96 -14.99
C ILE A 437 -8.79 15.77 -15.90
N ARG A 438 -9.52 16.75 -15.39
CA ARG A 438 -10.46 17.58 -16.14
C ARG A 438 -9.79 18.55 -17.09
N GLU A 439 -8.59 19.05 -16.78
CA GLU A 439 -7.73 19.76 -17.71
C GLU A 439 -7.36 18.87 -18.91
N ALA A 440 -7.00 17.61 -18.65
CA ALA A 440 -6.68 16.66 -19.70
C ALA A 440 -7.93 16.21 -20.49
N ARG A 441 -9.04 15.93 -19.82
CA ARG A 441 -10.29 15.43 -20.39
C ARG A 441 -11.50 16.14 -19.74
N PRO A 442 -11.98 17.25 -20.32
CA PRO A 442 -13.19 17.93 -19.84
C PRO A 442 -14.38 16.97 -19.80
N GLY A 443 -15.13 16.99 -18.70
CA GLY A 443 -16.28 16.11 -18.50
C GLY A 443 -15.95 14.69 -18.06
N ALA A 444 -14.68 14.36 -17.83
CA ALA A 444 -14.28 13.05 -17.31
C ALA A 444 -14.97 12.73 -15.98
N LYS A 445 -15.51 11.52 -15.85
CA LYS A 445 -16.06 11.00 -14.60
C LYS A 445 -14.95 10.37 -13.77
N VAL A 446 -14.80 10.81 -12.53
CA VAL A 446 -13.72 10.38 -11.65
C VAL A 446 -14.25 9.51 -10.53
N TYR A 447 -13.63 8.36 -10.35
CA TYR A 447 -13.90 7.37 -9.30
C TYR A 447 -12.73 7.34 -8.33
N ILE A 448 -12.98 6.90 -7.10
CA ILE A 448 -11.95 6.83 -6.06
C ILE A 448 -12.28 5.70 -5.07
N TRP A 449 -11.24 5.02 -4.54
CA TRP A 449 -11.43 4.11 -3.41
C TRP A 449 -11.91 4.86 -2.18
N SER A 450 -12.80 4.23 -1.41
CA SER A 450 -13.49 4.85 -0.29
C SER A 450 -12.65 4.96 0.98
N ASP A 451 -11.73 4.05 1.22
CA ASP A 451 -11.22 3.72 2.55
C ASP A 451 -10.61 4.90 3.32
N MET A 452 -9.85 5.76 2.66
CA MET A 452 -9.27 6.97 3.28
C MET A 452 -10.27 8.12 3.45
N LEU A 453 -11.49 7.95 2.93
CA LEU A 453 -12.61 8.88 3.03
C LEU A 453 -13.76 8.31 3.89
N ASP A 454 -13.65 7.08 4.38
CA ASP A 454 -14.72 6.33 5.00
C ASP A 454 -14.51 6.22 6.52
N PRO A 455 -15.38 6.85 7.34
CA PRO A 455 -15.29 6.76 8.79
C PRO A 455 -15.54 5.34 9.34
N ASN A 456 -16.14 4.47 8.52
CA ASN A 456 -16.35 3.07 8.87
C ASN A 456 -15.16 2.18 8.48
N HIS A 457 -14.09 2.76 7.87
CA HIS A 457 -12.93 2.02 7.38
C HIS A 457 -11.62 2.66 7.88
N ASN A 458 -10.91 3.46 7.08
CA ASN A 458 -9.58 3.97 7.41
C ASN A 458 -9.54 5.49 7.70
N ALA A 459 -10.64 6.22 7.51
CA ALA A 459 -10.68 7.67 7.73
C ALA A 459 -10.85 7.99 9.23
N HIS A 460 -9.83 7.69 10.01
CA HIS A 460 -9.77 7.94 11.45
C HIS A 460 -8.33 8.28 11.87
N GLY A 461 -8.14 8.75 13.11
CA GLY A 461 -6.84 8.96 13.72
C GLY A 461 -6.13 7.64 14.08
N ASP A 462 -4.89 7.75 14.50
CA ASP A 462 -4.02 6.61 14.86
C ASP A 462 -3.83 5.59 13.72
N TYR A 463 -3.90 6.04 12.45
CA TYR A 463 -3.73 5.18 11.28
C TYR A 463 -2.25 5.09 10.89
N TYR A 464 -1.59 4.02 11.33
CA TYR A 464 -0.16 3.73 11.08
C TYR A 464 0.78 4.88 11.49
N LEU A 465 1.54 5.44 10.53
CA LEU A 465 2.50 6.52 10.70
C LEU A 465 1.97 7.85 10.14
N VAL A 466 0.68 8.02 10.11
CA VAL A 466 0.04 9.29 9.76
C VAL A 466 0.05 10.20 10.98
N ASP A 467 0.56 11.41 10.81
CA ASP A 467 0.57 12.44 11.84
C ASP A 467 -0.69 13.31 11.68
N GLY A 468 -1.74 12.92 12.36
CA GLY A 468 -3.07 13.55 12.31
C GLY A 468 -4.20 12.55 12.04
N ASP A 469 -5.35 13.08 11.65
CA ASP A 469 -6.60 12.37 11.47
C ASP A 469 -7.15 12.58 10.05
N PHE A 470 -7.58 11.51 9.39
CA PHE A 470 -8.28 11.58 8.11
C PHE A 470 -9.79 11.80 8.25
N ALA A 471 -10.35 11.81 9.47
CA ALA A 471 -11.75 12.11 9.68
C ALA A 471 -12.11 13.49 9.08
N GLY A 472 -13.29 13.60 8.50
CA GLY A 472 -13.73 14.83 7.81
C GLY A 472 -13.22 14.98 6.37
N SER A 473 -12.29 14.15 5.90
CA SER A 473 -11.73 14.26 4.53
C SER A 473 -12.79 14.25 3.42
N TRP A 474 -13.92 13.57 3.63
CA TRP A 474 -15.06 13.53 2.71
C TRP A 474 -15.77 14.89 2.50
N GLU A 475 -15.52 15.86 3.37
CA GLU A 475 -16.07 17.22 3.26
C GLU A 475 -15.29 18.08 2.29
N HIS A 476 -14.02 17.74 2.05
CA HIS A 476 -13.04 18.51 1.30
C HIS A 476 -12.80 18.02 -0.12
N ILE A 477 -13.63 17.11 -0.64
CA ILE A 477 -13.52 16.56 -1.99
C ILE A 477 -14.66 17.00 -2.91
N PRO A 478 -14.47 17.03 -4.25
CA PRO A 478 -15.53 17.33 -5.20
C PRO A 478 -16.73 16.37 -5.06
N LYS A 479 -17.94 16.91 -5.02
CA LYS A 479 -19.19 16.15 -4.76
C LYS A 479 -19.64 15.27 -5.92
N ASP A 480 -19.09 15.44 -7.10
CA ASP A 480 -19.40 14.65 -8.31
C ASP A 480 -18.48 13.45 -8.53
N LEU A 481 -17.63 13.14 -7.55
CA LEU A 481 -16.85 11.88 -7.52
C LEU A 481 -17.77 10.68 -7.30
N VAL A 482 -17.34 9.51 -7.82
CA VAL A 482 -17.97 8.22 -7.52
C VAL A 482 -17.10 7.49 -6.50
N ILE A 483 -17.67 7.18 -5.34
CA ILE A 483 -16.96 6.55 -4.23
C ILE A 483 -17.08 5.03 -4.33
N ALA A 484 -15.95 4.34 -4.52
CA ALA A 484 -15.91 2.88 -4.63
C ALA A 484 -15.68 2.23 -3.27
N CYS A 485 -16.76 1.75 -2.64
CA CYS A 485 -16.75 1.10 -1.34
C CYS A 485 -16.32 -0.36 -1.46
N TRP A 486 -15.36 -0.83 -0.62
CA TRP A 486 -14.82 -2.18 -0.71
C TRP A 486 -14.73 -2.94 0.61
N TYR A 487 -15.02 -2.31 1.76
CA TYR A 487 -15.00 -2.98 3.05
C TYR A 487 -16.32 -3.74 3.29
N PHE A 488 -16.31 -5.04 3.00
CA PHE A 488 -17.51 -5.88 3.04
C PHE A 488 -18.26 -5.85 4.38
N LYS A 489 -17.52 -5.89 5.50
CA LYS A 489 -18.15 -5.93 6.85
C LYS A 489 -18.95 -4.68 7.18
N LYS A 490 -18.61 -3.54 6.57
CA LYS A 490 -19.23 -2.22 6.77
C LYS A 490 -19.90 -1.67 5.50
N ARG A 491 -20.15 -2.52 4.50
CA ARG A 491 -20.68 -2.12 3.20
C ARG A 491 -21.98 -1.30 3.28
N GLU A 492 -22.90 -1.68 4.19
CA GLU A 492 -24.20 -1.01 4.32
C GLU A 492 -24.04 0.39 4.94
N GLU A 493 -23.23 0.49 6.00
CA GLU A 493 -22.93 1.75 6.67
C GLU A 493 -22.18 2.70 5.72
N SER A 494 -21.14 2.21 5.05
CA SER A 494 -20.30 2.99 4.14
C SER A 494 -21.07 3.52 2.93
N MET A 495 -21.82 2.65 2.24
CA MET A 495 -22.59 3.07 1.07
C MET A 495 -23.74 4.02 1.44
N ARG A 496 -24.41 3.81 2.58
CA ARG A 496 -25.42 4.72 3.10
C ARG A 496 -24.83 6.08 3.46
N PHE A 497 -23.65 6.10 4.08
CA PHE A 497 -22.93 7.31 4.46
C PHE A 497 -22.63 8.17 3.23
N PHE A 498 -21.96 7.64 2.21
CA PHE A 498 -21.62 8.41 1.02
C PHE A 498 -22.84 8.81 0.19
N SER A 499 -23.80 7.91 0.03
CA SER A 499 -25.07 8.23 -0.66
C SER A 499 -25.84 9.34 0.06
N GLY A 500 -25.86 9.32 1.41
CA GLY A 500 -26.46 10.37 2.25
C GLY A 500 -25.80 11.73 2.10
N LEU A 501 -24.49 11.77 1.85
CA LEU A 501 -23.73 12.97 1.53
C LEU A 501 -23.89 13.44 0.08
N GLY A 502 -24.68 12.72 -0.73
CA GLY A 502 -25.01 13.05 -2.11
C GLY A 502 -24.09 12.46 -3.18
N PHE A 503 -23.05 11.72 -2.81
CA PHE A 503 -22.15 11.05 -3.76
C PHE A 503 -22.85 9.91 -4.51
N GLU A 504 -22.43 9.66 -5.75
CA GLU A 504 -22.63 8.38 -6.39
C GLU A 504 -21.67 7.33 -5.80
N THR A 505 -22.09 6.06 -5.77
CA THR A 505 -21.28 4.98 -5.20
C THR A 505 -21.08 3.83 -6.19
N LEU A 506 -20.04 3.02 -5.97
CA LEU A 506 -19.76 1.76 -6.66
C LEU A 506 -19.35 0.71 -5.62
N ALA A 507 -19.78 -0.54 -5.78
CA ALA A 507 -19.35 -1.61 -4.89
C ALA A 507 -18.12 -2.35 -5.42
N GLY A 508 -17.03 -2.42 -4.65
CA GLY A 508 -15.89 -3.28 -4.89
C GLY A 508 -16.11 -4.65 -4.26
N ALA A 509 -16.66 -5.61 -5.04
CA ALA A 509 -17.08 -6.91 -4.55
C ALA A 509 -16.11 -8.05 -4.90
N TYR A 510 -16.40 -9.27 -4.48
CA TYR A 510 -15.68 -10.52 -4.65
C TYR A 510 -14.46 -10.68 -3.73
N TYR A 511 -13.42 -9.93 -3.92
CA TYR A 511 -12.22 -9.89 -3.04
C TYR A 511 -11.49 -11.24 -2.86
N ASP A 512 -11.29 -11.99 -3.97
CA ASP A 512 -10.54 -13.27 -4.02
C ASP A 512 -11.13 -14.41 -3.17
N ALA A 513 -12.41 -14.36 -2.84
CA ALA A 513 -13.11 -15.43 -2.13
C ALA A 513 -13.18 -16.73 -2.96
N ASP A 514 -13.45 -17.85 -2.30
CA ASP A 514 -13.57 -19.14 -2.97
C ASP A 514 -14.99 -19.37 -3.53
N ASP A 515 -15.93 -18.49 -3.19
CA ASP A 515 -17.34 -18.47 -3.66
C ASP A 515 -17.83 -17.04 -3.93
N LEU A 516 -19.13 -16.88 -4.21
CA LEU A 516 -19.80 -15.60 -4.47
C LEU A 516 -20.75 -15.15 -3.34
N GLU A 517 -20.64 -15.70 -2.13
CA GLU A 517 -21.55 -15.33 -1.03
C GLU A 517 -21.37 -13.86 -0.63
N ASN A 518 -20.15 -13.34 -0.59
CA ASN A 518 -19.92 -11.92 -0.35
C ASN A 518 -20.54 -11.04 -1.46
N VAL A 519 -20.55 -11.52 -2.72
CA VAL A 519 -21.14 -10.80 -3.85
C VAL A 519 -22.64 -10.67 -3.69
N LYS A 520 -23.33 -11.72 -3.23
CA LYS A 520 -24.77 -11.67 -2.92
C LYS A 520 -25.07 -10.62 -1.84
N GLY A 521 -24.22 -10.54 -0.81
CA GLY A 521 -24.32 -9.49 0.22
C GLY A 521 -24.14 -8.08 -0.35
N TRP A 522 -23.18 -7.88 -1.28
CA TRP A 522 -22.99 -6.62 -1.97
C TRP A 522 -24.20 -6.26 -2.86
N ILE A 523 -24.73 -7.20 -3.64
CA ILE A 523 -25.90 -6.98 -4.50
C ILE A 523 -27.07 -6.44 -3.68
N LYS A 524 -27.36 -7.07 -2.52
CA LYS A 524 -28.42 -6.59 -1.62
C LYS A 524 -28.21 -5.14 -1.19
N THR A 525 -26.98 -4.77 -0.85
CA THR A 525 -26.63 -3.40 -0.44
C THR A 525 -26.74 -2.41 -1.61
N VAL A 526 -26.24 -2.79 -2.80
CA VAL A 526 -26.29 -1.97 -4.02
C VAL A 526 -27.74 -1.65 -4.40
N ASP A 527 -28.63 -2.64 -4.38
CA ASP A 527 -30.05 -2.47 -4.73
C ASP A 527 -30.81 -1.54 -3.76
N GLN A 528 -30.31 -1.42 -2.53
CA GLN A 528 -30.92 -0.58 -1.49
C GLN A 528 -30.28 0.81 -1.40
N THR A 529 -29.17 1.05 -2.11
CA THR A 529 -28.41 2.31 -2.01
C THR A 529 -28.81 3.26 -3.15
N PRO A 530 -29.40 4.42 -2.84
CA PRO A 530 -29.68 5.44 -3.85
C PRO A 530 -28.40 5.90 -4.56
N LYS A 531 -28.49 6.22 -5.85
CA LYS A 531 -27.36 6.68 -6.68
C LYS A 531 -26.19 5.69 -6.77
N CYS A 532 -26.38 4.43 -6.45
CA CYS A 532 -25.36 3.42 -6.70
C CYS A 532 -25.29 3.12 -8.20
N ARG A 533 -24.08 3.22 -8.77
CA ARG A 533 -23.85 3.00 -10.20
C ARG A 533 -23.73 1.52 -10.55
N GLY A 534 -23.31 0.69 -9.60
CA GLY A 534 -23.14 -0.72 -9.87
C GLY A 534 -22.10 -1.41 -9.00
N ILE A 535 -21.47 -2.42 -9.59
CA ILE A 535 -20.66 -3.39 -8.86
C ILE A 535 -19.45 -3.84 -9.70
N MET A 536 -18.33 -4.10 -9.04
CA MET A 536 -17.09 -4.53 -9.66
C MET A 536 -16.60 -5.86 -9.09
N TYR A 537 -16.14 -6.75 -9.97
CA TYR A 537 -15.39 -7.94 -9.62
C TYR A 537 -13.93 -7.56 -9.31
N THR A 538 -13.53 -7.59 -8.05
CA THR A 538 -12.21 -7.17 -7.60
C THR A 538 -11.36 -8.37 -7.22
N SER A 539 -10.25 -8.59 -7.93
CA SER A 539 -9.31 -9.68 -7.64
C SER A 539 -7.87 -9.14 -7.54
N TRP A 540 -7.29 -9.19 -6.36
CA TRP A 540 -5.89 -8.83 -6.08
C TRP A 540 -4.93 -9.99 -6.38
N GLN A 541 -5.41 -11.25 -6.24
CA GLN A 541 -4.65 -12.48 -6.48
C GLN A 541 -4.83 -13.01 -7.90
N ARG A 542 -5.56 -12.27 -8.79
CA ARG A 542 -5.83 -12.68 -10.18
C ARG A 542 -6.65 -13.96 -10.30
N LYS A 543 -7.60 -14.16 -9.39
CA LYS A 543 -8.53 -15.29 -9.38
C LYS A 543 -9.77 -14.97 -10.23
N TYR A 544 -9.75 -15.29 -11.53
CA TYR A 544 -10.86 -15.01 -12.47
C TYR A 544 -11.79 -16.20 -12.72
N LYS A 545 -11.61 -17.31 -12.01
CA LYS A 545 -12.44 -18.53 -12.20
C LYS A 545 -13.93 -18.26 -12.01
N LEU A 546 -14.30 -17.40 -11.07
CA LEU A 546 -15.69 -17.08 -10.76
C LEU A 546 -16.25 -15.88 -11.54
N LEU A 547 -15.45 -15.26 -12.43
CA LEU A 547 -15.89 -14.11 -13.23
C LEU A 547 -17.13 -14.39 -14.10
N PRO A 548 -17.26 -15.56 -14.77
CA PRO A 548 -18.49 -15.90 -15.49
C PRO A 548 -19.73 -15.89 -14.59
N ALA A 549 -19.68 -16.62 -13.50
CA ALA A 549 -20.81 -16.72 -12.56
C ALA A 549 -21.13 -15.38 -11.89
N PHE A 550 -20.12 -14.53 -11.62
CA PHE A 550 -20.34 -13.16 -11.16
C PHE A 550 -21.10 -12.33 -12.19
N GLY A 551 -20.67 -12.36 -13.46
CA GLY A 551 -21.34 -11.62 -14.53
C GLY A 551 -22.80 -12.04 -14.70
N ASP A 552 -23.07 -13.33 -14.70
CA ASP A 552 -24.43 -13.88 -14.80
C ASP A 552 -25.32 -13.50 -13.60
N LEU A 553 -24.73 -13.35 -12.43
CA LEU A 553 -25.45 -12.97 -11.19
C LEU A 553 -25.87 -11.50 -11.17
N ILE A 554 -25.12 -10.61 -11.84
CA ILE A 554 -25.38 -9.15 -11.83
C ILE A 554 -26.07 -8.64 -13.12
N ARG A 555 -26.36 -9.51 -14.08
CA ARG A 555 -26.94 -9.22 -15.40
C ARG A 555 -28.42 -8.76 -15.40
#